data_89a3e8ef8b45c90f552b4795e6dbb021
#
_entry.id   89a3e8ef8b45c90f552b4795e6dbb021
#
_cell.length_a   1.000
_cell.length_b   1.000
_cell.length_c   1.000
_cell.angle_alpha   90.00
_cell.angle_beta   90.00
_cell.angle_gamma   90.00
#
_symmetry.space_group_name_H-M   'P 1'
#
loop_
_entity.id
_entity.type
_entity.pdbx_description
1 polymer ?
#
loop_
_entity_poly.entity_id
_entity_poly.type
_entity_poly.pdbx_seq_one_letter_code
_entity_poly.pdbx_strand_id
1 'polypeptide(L)'
;MIRKLLRAYIGSFSDLRREVWILAFITFINRAGTMVIPFLSLYLTKNRGFTLEEVGWILTFFGLGSVAGSWLGGKLVDSIGHYKTMAGSLLLSGLFFVLLQFPVSFWGICAGIFVVMTIADAFRPAVFVAISAYSKPENRTRSITLIRLAINLGFSTGPAVGGLIISGAGYSGLFWVDGITCALAGILLLKMLHPKKALENPKEIALNPKLMMKDKPYLIFIGAMILFGFVFLQYFSTMPLYYARVHFLSEFQIGILMGLNGFLIFLLEMPLIKYLESRVRSTLFHVITGTILIGISFVLINLTGWVGILVVAMLFLTLGEMIAFPFSNSFALKRAEGGKQGSYMALYSIAFSMGHIFGHNSGMQLIGKFGYDLTWNVMIVLSAISCALLVYVLFLVKKEKEAGAVNYYNT
;
A
#
# COMPACT_ATOMS: atom_id res chain seq x y z
N MET A 1 -0.16 30.42 -14.12
CA MET A 1 0.40 29.06 -14.19
C MET A 1 -0.44 28.07 -13.40
N ILE A 2 -0.70 28.28 -12.12
CA ILE A 2 -1.47 27.39 -11.24
C ILE A 2 -2.89 27.12 -11.75
N ARG A 3 -3.65 28.15 -12.18
CA ARG A 3 -5.01 27.98 -12.75
C ARG A 3 -5.05 27.12 -14.02
N LYS A 4 -4.01 27.19 -14.87
CA LYS A 4 -3.90 26.34 -16.07
C LYS A 4 -3.63 24.87 -15.69
N LEU A 5 -2.75 24.64 -14.71
CA LEU A 5 -2.46 23.30 -14.20
C LEU A 5 -3.69 22.69 -13.51
N LEU A 6 -4.41 23.46 -12.70
CA LEU A 6 -5.65 23.00 -12.06
C LEU A 6 -6.74 22.67 -13.09
N ARG A 7 -6.93 23.49 -14.11
CA ARG A 7 -7.89 23.20 -15.20
C ARG A 7 -7.47 21.97 -16.01
N ALA A 8 -6.19 21.79 -16.30
CA ALA A 8 -5.68 20.59 -16.98
C ALA A 8 -5.84 19.35 -16.10
N TYR A 9 -5.62 19.47 -14.79
CA TYR A 9 -5.81 18.38 -13.83
C TYR A 9 -7.28 17.97 -13.72
N ILE A 10 -8.21 18.93 -13.52
CA ILE A 10 -9.64 18.68 -13.48
C ILE A 10 -10.15 18.15 -14.83
N GLY A 11 -9.65 18.71 -15.94
CA GLY A 11 -9.97 18.26 -17.29
C GLY A 11 -9.50 16.82 -17.59
N SER A 12 -8.50 16.32 -16.86
CA SER A 12 -8.04 14.92 -17.00
C SER A 12 -9.09 13.91 -16.53
N PHE A 13 -10.05 14.32 -15.72
CA PHE A 13 -11.14 13.47 -15.22
C PHE A 13 -12.48 13.75 -15.91
N SER A 14 -12.55 14.71 -16.87
CA SER A 14 -13.70 14.86 -17.74
C SER A 14 -13.90 13.59 -18.57
N ASP A 15 -15.11 13.28 -18.99
CA ASP A 15 -15.50 12.11 -19.80
C ASP A 15 -15.42 10.73 -19.09
N LEU A 16 -15.10 10.67 -17.80
CA LEU A 16 -15.23 9.44 -17.06
C LEU A 16 -16.71 9.10 -16.82
N ARG A 17 -17.05 7.83 -16.96
CA ARG A 17 -18.40 7.34 -16.70
C ARG A 17 -18.80 7.60 -15.23
N ARG A 18 -20.08 7.87 -15.01
CA ARG A 18 -20.64 8.08 -13.66
C ARG A 18 -20.32 6.90 -12.72
N GLU A 19 -20.34 5.68 -13.23
CA GLU A 19 -20.07 4.47 -12.45
C GLU A 19 -18.62 4.42 -11.93
N VAL A 20 -17.64 4.99 -12.65
CA VAL A 20 -16.26 5.09 -12.20
C VAL A 20 -16.14 6.08 -11.03
N TRP A 21 -16.85 7.20 -11.07
CA TRP A 21 -16.93 8.15 -9.95
C TRP A 21 -17.60 7.54 -8.72
N ILE A 22 -18.67 6.76 -8.90
CA ILE A 22 -19.34 6.04 -7.82
C ILE A 22 -18.36 5.02 -7.21
N LEU A 23 -17.65 4.25 -8.04
CA LEU A 23 -16.65 3.28 -7.58
C LEU A 23 -15.51 3.97 -6.82
N ALA A 24 -15.05 5.13 -7.29
CA ALA A 24 -14.04 5.93 -6.60
C ALA A 24 -14.54 6.41 -5.23
N PHE A 25 -15.77 6.89 -5.16
CA PHE A 25 -16.39 7.34 -3.90
C PHE A 25 -16.56 6.20 -2.89
N ILE A 26 -17.04 5.04 -3.35
CA ILE A 26 -17.16 3.84 -2.52
C ILE A 26 -15.77 3.40 -2.01
N THR A 27 -14.76 3.42 -2.88
CA THR A 27 -13.39 3.09 -2.52
C THR A 27 -12.82 4.08 -1.51
N PHE A 28 -13.09 5.38 -1.68
CA PHE A 28 -12.72 6.40 -0.72
C PHE A 28 -13.32 6.15 0.67
N ILE A 29 -14.64 5.91 0.76
CA ILE A 29 -15.31 5.60 2.04
C ILE A 29 -14.70 4.36 2.69
N ASN A 30 -14.49 3.29 1.92
CA ASN A 30 -13.86 2.06 2.43
C ASN A 30 -12.45 2.33 2.97
N ARG A 31 -11.64 3.13 2.27
CA ARG A 31 -10.25 3.43 2.68
C ARG A 31 -10.19 4.47 3.80
N ALA A 32 -11.09 5.43 3.84
CA ALA A 32 -11.21 6.36 4.96
C ALA A 32 -11.62 5.65 6.26
N GLY A 33 -12.41 4.56 6.15
CA GLY A 33 -12.75 3.68 7.26
C GLY A 33 -11.66 2.66 7.63
N THR A 34 -10.47 2.72 7.08
CA THR A 34 -9.36 1.83 7.45
C THR A 34 -8.52 2.49 8.57
N MET A 35 -9.17 2.79 9.70
CA MET A 35 -8.58 3.53 10.82
C MET A 35 -7.91 2.64 11.84
N VAL A 36 -8.35 1.39 11.99
CA VAL A 36 -7.78 0.41 12.91
C VAL A 36 -6.31 0.12 12.58
N ILE A 37 -5.96 -0.01 11.30
CA ILE A 37 -4.62 -0.46 10.87
C ILE A 37 -3.50 0.45 11.37
N PRO A 38 -3.51 1.79 11.18
CA PRO A 38 -2.46 2.68 11.66
C PRO A 38 -2.29 2.69 13.17
N PHE A 39 -3.35 2.40 13.90
CA PHE A 39 -3.34 2.39 15.37
C PHE A 39 -3.33 0.99 15.98
N LEU A 40 -3.26 -0.07 15.13
CA LEU A 40 -3.36 -1.45 15.61
C LEU A 40 -2.25 -1.80 16.60
N SER A 41 -1.00 -1.43 16.32
CA SER A 41 0.11 -1.67 17.21
C SER A 41 -0.02 -0.92 18.55
N LEU A 42 -0.53 0.30 18.52
CA LEU A 42 -0.84 1.09 19.72
C LEU A 42 -2.00 0.47 20.52
N TYR A 43 -3.08 0.09 19.85
CA TYR A 43 -4.20 -0.59 20.48
C TYR A 43 -3.77 -1.87 21.18
N LEU A 44 -3.00 -2.73 20.51
CA LEU A 44 -2.55 -4.00 21.05
C LEU A 44 -1.61 -3.81 22.25
N THR A 45 -0.71 -2.82 22.19
CA THR A 45 0.24 -2.58 23.28
C THR A 45 -0.33 -1.77 24.44
N LYS A 46 -1.03 -0.65 24.16
CA LYS A 46 -1.54 0.27 25.20
C LYS A 46 -2.86 -0.18 25.82
N ASN A 47 -3.78 -0.69 24.98
CA ASN A 47 -5.13 -1.02 25.43
C ASN A 47 -5.28 -2.49 25.81
N ARG A 48 -4.63 -3.39 25.05
CA ARG A 48 -4.70 -4.85 25.29
C ARG A 48 -3.55 -5.41 26.11
N GLY A 49 -2.47 -4.65 26.31
CA GLY A 49 -1.34 -5.04 27.14
C GLY A 49 -0.42 -6.12 26.54
N PHE A 50 -0.51 -6.38 25.23
CA PHE A 50 0.35 -7.34 24.57
C PHE A 50 1.79 -6.82 24.48
N THR A 51 2.74 -7.74 24.60
CA THR A 51 4.16 -7.48 24.38
C THR A 51 4.44 -7.15 22.91
N LEU A 52 5.57 -6.48 22.64
CA LEU A 52 5.97 -6.18 21.26
C LEU A 52 6.16 -7.45 20.42
N GLU A 53 6.64 -8.53 21.05
CA GLU A 53 6.80 -9.83 20.39
C GLU A 53 5.47 -10.43 19.97
N GLU A 54 4.47 -10.40 20.84
CA GLU A 54 3.11 -10.86 20.54
C GLU A 54 2.47 -9.99 19.44
N VAL A 55 2.63 -8.67 19.52
CA VAL A 55 2.14 -7.75 18.46
C VAL A 55 2.79 -8.07 17.12
N GLY A 56 4.08 -8.38 17.10
CA GLY A 56 4.78 -8.82 15.90
C GLY A 56 4.12 -10.06 15.25
N TRP A 57 3.79 -11.07 16.05
CA TRP A 57 3.09 -12.25 15.57
C TRP A 57 1.67 -11.96 15.11
N ILE A 58 0.91 -11.13 15.83
CA ILE A 58 -0.43 -10.70 15.41
C ILE A 58 -0.38 -10.00 14.05
N LEU A 59 0.62 -9.15 13.81
CA LEU A 59 0.83 -8.48 12.51
C LEU A 59 1.29 -9.46 11.40
N THR A 60 1.90 -10.59 11.75
CA THR A 60 2.13 -11.68 10.79
C THR A 60 0.81 -12.29 10.31
N PHE A 61 -0.14 -12.53 11.21
CA PHE A 61 -1.48 -13.01 10.83
C PHE A 61 -2.25 -11.98 10.00
N PHE A 62 -2.03 -10.69 10.23
CA PHE A 62 -2.51 -9.62 9.35
C PHE A 62 -1.98 -9.79 7.92
N GLY A 63 -0.66 -9.95 7.75
CA GLY A 63 -0.04 -10.15 6.44
C GLY A 63 -0.51 -11.43 5.75
N LEU A 64 -0.59 -12.55 6.48
CA LEU A 64 -1.11 -13.82 5.97
C LEU A 64 -2.56 -13.72 5.52
N GLY A 65 -3.40 -13.05 6.31
CA GLY A 65 -4.79 -12.78 5.95
C GLY A 65 -4.93 -11.94 4.69
N SER A 66 -4.09 -10.91 4.53
CA SER A 66 -4.06 -10.08 3.32
C SER A 66 -3.71 -10.87 2.05
N VAL A 67 -2.72 -11.76 2.13
CA VAL A 67 -2.34 -12.65 1.02
C VAL A 67 -3.48 -13.63 0.69
N ALA A 68 -4.02 -14.29 1.71
CA ALA A 68 -5.14 -15.22 1.55
C ALA A 68 -6.37 -14.52 0.95
N GLY A 69 -6.65 -13.29 1.40
CA GLY A 69 -7.76 -12.48 0.91
C GLY A 69 -7.61 -12.09 -0.55
N SER A 70 -6.43 -11.64 -0.96
CA SER A 70 -6.15 -11.31 -2.35
C SER A 70 -6.30 -12.53 -3.28
N TRP A 71 -5.81 -13.70 -2.84
CA TRP A 71 -5.94 -14.95 -3.58
C TRP A 71 -7.40 -15.44 -3.64
N LEU A 72 -8.09 -15.45 -2.51
CA LEU A 72 -9.51 -15.84 -2.44
C LEU A 72 -10.39 -14.88 -3.24
N GLY A 73 -10.11 -13.58 -3.14
CA GLY A 73 -10.81 -12.54 -3.90
C GLY A 73 -10.68 -12.73 -5.42
N GLY A 74 -9.49 -13.10 -5.91
CA GLY A 74 -9.29 -13.45 -7.31
C GLY A 74 -10.19 -14.63 -7.73
N LYS A 75 -10.18 -15.73 -6.96
CA LYS A 75 -11.05 -16.89 -7.22
C LYS A 75 -12.55 -16.56 -7.15
N LEU A 76 -12.95 -15.73 -6.19
CA LEU A 76 -14.35 -15.29 -6.07
C LEU A 76 -14.77 -14.43 -7.26
N VAL A 77 -13.89 -13.55 -7.75
CA VAL A 77 -14.15 -12.76 -8.95
C VAL A 77 -14.41 -13.66 -10.17
N ASP A 78 -13.63 -14.71 -10.33
CA ASP A 78 -13.78 -15.66 -11.43
C ASP A 78 -15.07 -16.50 -11.32
N SER A 79 -15.47 -16.85 -10.08
CA SER A 79 -16.63 -17.75 -9.84
C SER A 79 -17.97 -17.04 -9.75
N ILE A 80 -18.06 -15.93 -8.96
CA ILE A 80 -19.30 -15.21 -8.68
C ILE A 80 -19.34 -13.79 -9.26
N GLY A 81 -18.23 -13.35 -9.85
CA GLY A 81 -18.05 -12.05 -10.48
C GLY A 81 -17.63 -10.95 -9.52
N HIS A 82 -17.00 -9.89 -10.06
CA HIS A 82 -16.44 -8.78 -9.30
C HIS A 82 -17.46 -8.02 -8.44
N TYR A 83 -18.70 -7.84 -8.95
CA TYR A 83 -19.75 -7.10 -8.25
C TYR A 83 -20.14 -7.74 -6.91
N LYS A 84 -20.44 -9.05 -6.94
CA LYS A 84 -20.82 -9.82 -5.74
C LYS A 84 -19.64 -9.95 -4.78
N THR A 85 -18.43 -10.12 -5.30
CA THR A 85 -17.20 -10.18 -4.49
C THR A 85 -16.96 -8.87 -3.75
N MET A 86 -17.09 -7.71 -4.43
CA MET A 86 -16.96 -6.40 -3.78
C MET A 86 -18.03 -6.20 -2.70
N ALA A 87 -19.30 -6.48 -3.01
CA ALA A 87 -20.39 -6.29 -2.05
C ALA A 87 -20.22 -7.20 -0.83
N GLY A 88 -19.94 -8.49 -1.03
CA GLY A 88 -19.71 -9.45 0.04
C GLY A 88 -18.51 -9.08 0.91
N SER A 89 -17.38 -8.72 0.29
CA SER A 89 -16.19 -8.27 1.02
C SER A 89 -16.49 -7.06 1.89
N LEU A 90 -17.12 -6.01 1.37
CA LEU A 90 -17.43 -4.79 2.12
C LEU A 90 -18.38 -5.05 3.29
N LEU A 91 -19.49 -5.77 3.06
CA LEU A 91 -20.50 -6.01 4.10
C LEU A 91 -19.97 -6.93 5.21
N LEU A 92 -19.26 -8.01 4.82
CA LEU A 92 -18.67 -8.92 5.79
C LEU A 92 -17.52 -8.25 6.55
N SER A 93 -16.66 -7.46 5.87
CA SER A 93 -15.63 -6.68 6.57
C SER A 93 -16.24 -5.76 7.61
N GLY A 94 -17.38 -5.10 7.28
CA GLY A 94 -18.08 -4.24 8.23
C GLY A 94 -18.47 -4.99 9.50
N LEU A 95 -19.06 -6.17 9.36
CA LEU A 95 -19.41 -7.03 10.51
C LEU A 95 -18.17 -7.48 11.29
N PHE A 96 -17.17 -8.00 10.60
CA PHE A 96 -15.99 -8.61 11.25
C PHE A 96 -15.06 -7.56 11.88
N PHE A 97 -15.01 -6.31 11.39
CA PHE A 97 -14.32 -5.22 12.10
C PHE A 97 -14.95 -4.96 13.46
N VAL A 98 -16.30 -4.91 13.54
CA VAL A 98 -16.99 -4.75 14.83
C VAL A 98 -16.74 -5.95 15.74
N LEU A 99 -16.74 -7.17 15.21
CA LEU A 99 -16.50 -8.39 15.98
C LEU A 99 -15.06 -8.48 16.50
N LEU A 100 -14.09 -7.86 15.82
CA LEU A 100 -12.68 -7.90 16.19
C LEU A 100 -12.35 -7.25 17.55
N GLN A 101 -13.24 -6.41 18.09
CA GLN A 101 -13.03 -5.81 19.40
C GLN A 101 -13.26 -6.78 20.59
N PHE A 102 -13.98 -7.90 20.40
CA PHE A 102 -14.38 -8.80 21.49
C PHE A 102 -13.33 -9.83 21.88
N PRO A 103 -12.53 -10.45 20.98
CA PRO A 103 -11.48 -11.38 21.38
C PRO A 103 -10.48 -10.74 22.34
N VAL A 104 -10.18 -11.44 23.45
CA VAL A 104 -9.19 -10.99 24.45
C VAL A 104 -7.94 -11.87 24.44
N SER A 105 -8.04 -13.12 23.99
CA SER A 105 -6.90 -14.03 23.95
C SER A 105 -6.01 -13.74 22.72
N PHE A 106 -4.71 -13.99 22.87
CA PHE A 106 -3.73 -13.86 21.78
C PHE A 106 -4.19 -14.58 20.50
N TRP A 107 -4.53 -15.86 20.61
CA TRP A 107 -4.97 -16.66 19.44
C TRP A 107 -6.31 -16.21 18.86
N GLY A 108 -7.20 -15.70 19.72
CA GLY A 108 -8.48 -15.14 19.29
C GLY A 108 -8.27 -13.87 18.44
N ILE A 109 -7.33 -13.01 18.83
CA ILE A 109 -6.98 -11.80 18.08
C ILE A 109 -6.26 -12.17 16.78
N CYS A 110 -5.31 -13.12 16.80
CA CYS A 110 -4.65 -13.61 15.59
C CYS A 110 -5.67 -14.15 14.57
N ALA A 111 -6.57 -15.01 15.00
CA ALA A 111 -7.63 -15.55 14.14
C ALA A 111 -8.57 -14.46 13.63
N GLY A 112 -8.99 -13.54 14.51
CA GLY A 112 -9.87 -12.43 14.15
C GLY A 112 -9.24 -11.52 13.09
N ILE A 113 -8.00 -11.11 13.28
CA ILE A 113 -7.25 -10.27 12.33
C ILE A 113 -7.04 -11.01 11.00
N PHE A 114 -6.66 -12.30 11.03
CA PHE A 114 -6.52 -13.10 9.81
C PHE A 114 -7.83 -13.14 9.02
N VAL A 115 -8.97 -13.39 9.67
CA VAL A 115 -10.29 -13.44 9.02
C VAL A 115 -10.68 -12.07 8.47
N VAL A 116 -10.57 -11.01 9.27
CA VAL A 116 -10.89 -9.64 8.83
C VAL A 116 -10.08 -9.27 7.59
N MET A 117 -8.77 -9.50 7.60
CA MET A 117 -7.90 -9.14 6.48
C MET A 117 -8.15 -10.02 5.25
N THR A 118 -8.47 -11.30 5.44
CA THR A 118 -8.86 -12.19 4.34
C THR A 118 -10.12 -11.67 3.64
N ILE A 119 -11.11 -11.24 4.39
CA ILE A 119 -12.35 -10.71 3.84
C ILE A 119 -12.12 -9.34 3.19
N ALA A 120 -11.43 -8.43 3.89
CA ALA A 120 -11.23 -7.05 3.43
C ALA A 120 -10.38 -6.97 2.16
N ASP A 121 -9.32 -7.76 2.07
CA ASP A 121 -8.41 -7.72 0.91
C ASP A 121 -8.92 -8.51 -0.31
N ALA A 122 -9.99 -9.29 -0.17
CA ALA A 122 -10.73 -9.83 -1.30
C ALA A 122 -11.39 -8.73 -2.17
N PHE A 123 -11.62 -7.55 -1.61
CA PHE A 123 -12.09 -6.36 -2.34
C PHE A 123 -11.11 -5.89 -3.41
N ARG A 124 -9.81 -5.99 -3.17
CA ARG A 124 -8.76 -5.42 -4.02
C ARG A 124 -8.77 -5.95 -5.45
N PRO A 125 -8.68 -7.28 -5.73
CA PRO A 125 -8.76 -7.80 -7.10
C PRO A 125 -10.10 -7.49 -7.75
N ALA A 126 -11.20 -7.49 -6.99
CA ALA A 126 -12.54 -7.21 -7.50
C ALA A 126 -12.67 -5.76 -8.02
N VAL A 127 -12.07 -4.77 -7.34
CA VAL A 127 -12.05 -3.37 -7.80
C VAL A 127 -11.28 -3.23 -9.11
N PHE A 128 -10.13 -3.90 -9.27
CA PHE A 128 -9.37 -3.83 -10.52
C PHE A 128 -10.17 -4.37 -11.72
N VAL A 129 -10.91 -5.45 -11.54
CA VAL A 129 -11.80 -5.98 -12.58
C VAL A 129 -13.00 -5.05 -12.81
N ALA A 130 -13.57 -4.48 -11.74
CA ALA A 130 -14.66 -3.52 -11.83
C ALA A 130 -14.28 -2.26 -12.65
N ILE A 131 -13.05 -1.75 -12.48
CA ILE A 131 -12.57 -0.61 -13.28
C ILE A 131 -12.67 -0.93 -14.77
N SER A 132 -12.28 -2.13 -15.21
CA SER A 132 -12.37 -2.52 -16.63
C SER A 132 -13.81 -2.70 -17.11
N ALA A 133 -14.72 -3.13 -16.23
CA ALA A 133 -16.15 -3.28 -16.55
C ALA A 133 -16.90 -1.96 -16.67
N TYR A 134 -16.54 -0.97 -15.84
CA TYR A 134 -17.25 0.31 -15.77
C TYR A 134 -16.59 1.44 -16.55
N SER A 135 -15.29 1.34 -16.91
CA SER A 135 -14.60 2.35 -17.72
C SER A 135 -14.82 2.11 -19.23
N LYS A 136 -14.60 3.17 -20.03
CA LYS A 136 -14.40 3.04 -21.48
C LYS A 136 -12.95 2.60 -21.71
N PRO A 137 -12.65 1.80 -22.77
CA PRO A 137 -11.30 1.38 -23.09
C PRO A 137 -10.31 2.55 -23.16
N GLU A 138 -10.70 3.66 -23.78
CA GLU A 138 -9.88 4.86 -23.98
C GLU A 138 -9.57 5.61 -22.66
N ASN A 139 -10.44 5.44 -21.65
CA ASN A 139 -10.35 6.14 -20.38
C ASN A 139 -9.90 5.23 -19.23
N ARG A 140 -9.48 3.98 -19.50
CA ARG A 140 -9.14 3.00 -18.47
C ARG A 140 -8.01 3.47 -17.56
N THR A 141 -6.95 4.04 -18.12
CA THR A 141 -5.82 4.59 -17.34
C THR A 141 -6.28 5.72 -16.41
N ARG A 142 -7.12 6.65 -16.91
CA ARG A 142 -7.68 7.75 -16.10
C ARG A 142 -8.59 7.23 -14.99
N SER A 143 -9.35 6.16 -15.25
CA SER A 143 -10.21 5.50 -14.27
C SER A 143 -9.38 4.88 -13.14
N ILE A 144 -8.28 4.19 -13.47
CA ILE A 144 -7.32 3.64 -12.49
C ILE A 144 -6.73 4.77 -11.64
N THR A 145 -6.34 5.88 -12.27
CA THR A 145 -5.81 7.05 -11.57
C THR A 145 -6.81 7.63 -10.57
N LEU A 146 -8.10 7.77 -10.95
CA LEU A 146 -9.13 8.27 -10.05
C LEU A 146 -9.33 7.35 -8.84
N ILE A 147 -9.31 6.03 -9.03
CA ILE A 147 -9.40 5.08 -7.92
C ILE A 147 -8.17 5.19 -7.00
N ARG A 148 -6.96 5.35 -7.56
CA ARG A 148 -5.74 5.57 -6.75
C ARG A 148 -5.82 6.85 -5.92
N LEU A 149 -6.33 7.94 -6.50
CA LEU A 149 -6.55 9.18 -5.77
C LEU A 149 -7.55 9.00 -4.62
N ALA A 150 -8.63 8.26 -4.85
CA ALA A 150 -9.61 7.92 -3.82
C ALA A 150 -8.98 7.07 -2.68
N ILE A 151 -8.13 6.11 -3.01
CA ILE A 151 -7.37 5.30 -2.04
C ILE A 151 -6.45 6.20 -1.20
N ASN A 152 -5.65 7.05 -1.83
CA ASN A 152 -4.69 7.92 -1.14
C ASN A 152 -5.39 8.95 -0.25
N LEU A 153 -6.50 9.53 -0.72
CA LEU A 153 -7.31 10.44 0.08
C LEU A 153 -7.94 9.72 1.27
N GLY A 154 -8.38 8.47 1.09
CA GLY A 154 -8.88 7.63 2.18
C GLY A 154 -7.80 7.34 3.23
N PHE A 155 -6.61 6.96 2.80
CA PHE A 155 -5.46 6.76 3.70
C PHE A 155 -4.95 8.05 4.36
N SER A 156 -5.27 9.22 3.80
CA SER A 156 -5.01 10.51 4.44
C SER A 156 -6.03 10.79 5.55
N THR A 157 -7.31 10.62 5.25
CA THR A 157 -8.40 10.96 6.17
C THR A 157 -8.54 9.95 7.31
N GLY A 158 -8.30 8.66 7.04
CA GLY A 158 -8.45 7.58 8.02
C GLY A 158 -7.65 7.81 9.30
N PRO A 159 -6.32 7.93 9.27
CA PRO A 159 -5.53 8.15 10.48
C PRO A 159 -5.87 9.45 11.22
N ALA A 160 -6.12 10.54 10.49
CA ALA A 160 -6.47 11.83 11.10
C ALA A 160 -7.79 11.77 11.88
N VAL A 161 -8.83 11.20 11.25
CA VAL A 161 -10.13 10.99 11.90
C VAL A 161 -10.03 9.91 12.99
N GLY A 162 -9.26 8.85 12.76
CA GLY A 162 -9.03 7.78 13.73
C GLY A 162 -8.39 8.29 15.03
N GLY A 163 -7.40 9.18 14.92
CA GLY A 163 -6.80 9.82 16.09
C GLY A 163 -7.79 10.67 16.90
N LEU A 164 -8.71 11.39 16.21
CA LEU A 164 -9.81 12.12 16.86
C LEU A 164 -10.80 11.17 17.56
N ILE A 165 -11.15 10.06 16.92
CA ILE A 165 -12.07 9.07 17.50
C ILE A 165 -11.47 8.47 18.77
N ILE A 166 -10.17 8.13 18.75
CA ILE A 166 -9.51 7.57 19.93
C ILE A 166 -9.54 8.57 21.09
N SER A 167 -9.28 9.84 20.83
CA SER A 167 -9.29 10.88 21.87
C SER A 167 -10.66 11.12 22.51
N GLY A 168 -11.77 10.87 21.78
CA GLY A 168 -13.14 11.07 22.27
C GLY A 168 -13.85 9.80 22.72
N ALA A 169 -13.74 8.70 21.94
CA ALA A 169 -14.47 7.45 22.13
C ALA A 169 -13.56 6.24 22.44
N GLY A 170 -12.25 6.46 22.55
CA GLY A 170 -11.27 5.40 22.75
C GLY A 170 -11.08 4.51 21.52
N TYR A 171 -10.24 3.48 21.67
CA TYR A 171 -9.91 2.54 20.59
C TYR A 171 -11.13 1.75 20.10
N SER A 172 -12.12 1.48 20.96
CA SER A 172 -13.34 0.77 20.55
C SER A 172 -14.10 1.52 19.44
N GLY A 173 -14.07 2.86 19.48
CA GLY A 173 -14.66 3.71 18.44
C GLY A 173 -14.14 3.41 17.04
N LEU A 174 -12.86 3.05 16.91
CA LEU A 174 -12.26 2.72 15.60
C LEU A 174 -12.94 1.51 14.96
N PHE A 175 -13.18 0.44 15.71
CA PHE A 175 -13.79 -0.78 15.20
C PHE A 175 -15.23 -0.55 14.75
N TRP A 176 -15.97 0.28 15.50
CA TRP A 176 -17.33 0.66 15.09
C TRP A 176 -17.33 1.51 13.84
N VAL A 177 -16.46 2.51 13.73
CA VAL A 177 -16.40 3.39 12.57
C VAL A 177 -15.93 2.63 11.32
N ASP A 178 -14.88 1.80 11.42
CA ASP A 178 -14.42 0.95 10.32
C ASP A 178 -15.53 -0.02 9.88
N GLY A 179 -16.24 -0.61 10.85
CA GLY A 179 -17.37 -1.49 10.57
C GLY A 179 -18.51 -0.78 9.83
N ILE A 180 -18.94 0.38 10.33
CA ILE A 180 -20.04 1.17 9.76
C ILE A 180 -19.65 1.71 8.37
N THR A 181 -18.45 2.22 8.19
CA THR A 181 -18.00 2.76 6.89
C THR A 181 -17.86 1.67 5.84
N CYS A 182 -17.36 0.48 6.19
CA CYS A 182 -17.34 -0.67 5.29
C CYS A 182 -18.75 -1.13 4.91
N ALA A 183 -19.66 -1.24 5.88
CA ALA A 183 -21.05 -1.61 5.62
C ALA A 183 -21.76 -0.56 4.75
N LEU A 184 -21.55 0.73 5.04
CA LEU A 184 -22.09 1.85 4.24
C LEU A 184 -21.55 1.80 2.80
N ALA A 185 -20.26 1.58 2.61
CA ALA A 185 -19.66 1.42 1.29
C ALA A 185 -20.30 0.24 0.52
N GLY A 186 -20.55 -0.88 1.20
CA GLY A 186 -21.24 -2.04 0.63
C GLY A 186 -22.68 -1.75 0.23
N ILE A 187 -23.45 -1.07 1.08
CA ILE A 187 -24.83 -0.64 0.80
C ILE A 187 -24.85 0.35 -0.37
N LEU A 188 -23.95 1.34 -0.41
CA LEU A 188 -23.84 2.28 -1.52
C LEU A 188 -23.51 1.57 -2.83
N LEU A 189 -22.62 0.58 -2.80
CA LEU A 189 -22.30 -0.24 -3.95
C LEU A 189 -23.56 -0.93 -4.49
N LEU A 190 -24.33 -1.59 -3.62
CA LEU A 190 -25.55 -2.30 -4.01
C LEU A 190 -26.64 -1.37 -4.55
N LYS A 191 -26.74 -0.13 -4.04
CA LYS A 191 -27.77 0.84 -4.45
C LYS A 191 -27.39 1.65 -5.70
N MET A 192 -26.09 1.96 -5.89
CA MET A 192 -25.66 2.94 -6.89
C MET A 192 -24.99 2.31 -8.11
N LEU A 193 -24.47 1.08 -7.99
CA LEU A 193 -23.86 0.34 -9.10
C LEU A 193 -24.74 -0.84 -9.50
N HIS A 194 -24.82 -1.07 -10.82
CA HIS A 194 -25.48 -2.25 -11.37
C HIS A 194 -24.43 -3.27 -11.83
N PRO A 195 -24.71 -4.60 -11.70
CA PRO A 195 -23.80 -5.62 -12.19
C PRO A 195 -23.52 -5.43 -13.69
N LYS A 196 -22.26 -5.36 -14.08
CA LYS A 196 -21.82 -5.38 -15.46
C LYS A 196 -20.83 -6.52 -15.64
N LYS A 197 -20.88 -7.23 -16.79
CA LYS A 197 -19.83 -8.19 -17.13
C LYS A 197 -18.55 -7.41 -17.38
N ALA A 198 -17.42 -7.89 -16.84
CA ALA A 198 -16.12 -7.39 -17.23
C ALA A 198 -15.92 -7.68 -18.74
N LEU A 199 -15.31 -6.73 -19.45
CA LEU A 199 -14.80 -7.01 -20.77
C LEU A 199 -13.77 -8.13 -20.63
N GLU A 200 -13.96 -9.25 -21.34
CA GLU A 200 -12.98 -10.32 -21.34
C GLU A 200 -11.64 -9.71 -21.73
N ASN A 201 -10.67 -9.78 -20.83
CA ASN A 201 -9.30 -9.47 -21.21
C ASN A 201 -8.91 -10.48 -22.30
N PRO A 202 -8.24 -10.05 -23.39
CA PRO A 202 -7.67 -11.00 -24.31
C PRO A 202 -6.87 -12.01 -23.50
N LYS A 203 -7.17 -13.29 -23.70
CA LYS A 203 -6.67 -14.48 -22.96
C LYS A 203 -5.31 -14.20 -22.33
N GLU A 204 -5.22 -14.26 -21.01
CA GLU A 204 -3.94 -14.35 -20.33
C GLU A 204 -3.17 -15.49 -20.98
N ILE A 205 -2.14 -15.13 -21.73
CA ILE A 205 -1.24 -16.12 -22.35
C ILE A 205 -0.68 -16.93 -21.20
N ALA A 206 -0.90 -18.23 -21.25
CA ALA A 206 -0.54 -19.17 -20.20
C ALA A 206 0.84 -18.86 -19.63
N LEU A 207 0.86 -18.60 -18.33
CA LEU A 207 2.03 -18.27 -17.56
C LEU A 207 3.09 -19.34 -17.76
N ASN A 208 4.26 -19.00 -18.31
CA ASN A 208 5.41 -19.88 -18.29
C ASN A 208 6.39 -19.40 -17.19
N PRO A 209 6.25 -19.90 -15.94
CA PRO A 209 7.05 -19.46 -14.81
C PRO A 209 8.57 -19.68 -15.02
N LYS A 210 8.95 -20.67 -15.81
CA LYS A 210 10.34 -21.06 -16.04
C LYS A 210 11.19 -19.97 -16.70
N LEU A 211 10.60 -19.11 -17.53
CA LEU A 211 11.35 -18.04 -18.20
C LEU A 211 11.61 -16.84 -17.30
N MET A 212 10.68 -16.50 -16.40
CA MET A 212 10.84 -15.44 -15.42
C MET A 212 11.94 -15.80 -14.40
N MET A 213 12.02 -17.06 -13.96
CA MET A 213 13.05 -17.53 -13.03
C MET A 213 14.48 -17.52 -13.63
N LYS A 214 14.60 -17.31 -14.95
CA LYS A 214 15.90 -17.12 -15.63
C LYS A 214 16.31 -15.66 -15.80
N ASP A 215 15.40 -14.72 -15.53
CA ASP A 215 15.64 -13.28 -15.63
C ASP A 215 16.40 -12.78 -14.39
N LYS A 216 17.71 -12.92 -14.38
CA LYS A 216 18.56 -12.54 -13.24
C LYS A 216 18.39 -11.08 -12.80
N PRO A 217 18.42 -10.06 -13.70
CA PRO A 217 18.19 -8.68 -13.28
C PRO A 217 16.83 -8.49 -12.58
N TYR A 218 15.77 -9.16 -13.07
CA TYR A 218 14.45 -9.06 -12.47
C TYR A 218 14.40 -9.72 -11.09
N LEU A 219 15.01 -10.89 -10.90
CA LEU A 219 15.05 -11.57 -9.59
C LEU A 219 15.80 -10.74 -8.55
N ILE A 220 16.91 -10.10 -8.93
CA ILE A 220 17.66 -9.20 -8.04
C ILE A 220 16.80 -7.95 -7.70
N PHE A 221 16.11 -7.40 -8.70
CA PHE A 221 15.14 -6.31 -8.47
C PHE A 221 14.06 -6.71 -7.47
N ILE A 222 13.48 -7.90 -7.58
CA ILE A 222 12.50 -8.42 -6.61
C ILE A 222 13.11 -8.52 -5.21
N GLY A 223 14.33 -9.03 -5.08
CA GLY A 223 15.07 -9.05 -3.81
C GLY A 223 15.22 -7.64 -3.20
N ALA A 224 15.58 -6.66 -4.02
CA ALA A 224 15.65 -5.26 -3.59
C ALA A 224 14.29 -4.73 -3.14
N MET A 225 13.20 -5.06 -3.85
CA MET A 225 11.85 -4.62 -3.49
C MET A 225 11.29 -5.30 -2.24
N ILE A 226 11.73 -6.53 -1.92
CA ILE A 226 11.43 -7.17 -0.62
C ILE A 226 12.04 -6.34 0.51
N LEU A 227 13.32 -5.97 0.41
CA LEU A 227 14.00 -5.14 1.42
C LEU A 227 13.38 -3.75 1.52
N PHE A 228 13.06 -3.13 0.39
CA PHE A 228 12.34 -1.86 0.35
C PHE A 228 11.00 -1.95 1.07
N GLY A 229 10.18 -2.96 0.76
CA GLY A 229 8.89 -3.20 1.40
C GLY A 229 9.02 -3.42 2.91
N PHE A 230 10.04 -4.17 3.33
CA PHE A 230 10.34 -4.43 4.73
C PHE A 230 10.60 -3.13 5.51
N VAL A 231 11.41 -2.23 4.94
CA VAL A 231 11.70 -0.92 5.53
C VAL A 231 10.48 0.00 5.51
N PHE A 232 9.80 0.11 4.38
CA PHE A 232 8.66 0.99 4.21
C PHE A 232 7.51 0.65 5.17
N LEU A 233 7.24 -0.63 5.38
CA LEU A 233 6.12 -1.08 6.22
C LEU A 233 6.31 -0.78 7.71
N GLN A 234 7.51 -0.40 8.15
CA GLN A 234 7.73 0.12 9.50
C GLN A 234 6.90 1.38 9.78
N TYR A 235 6.58 2.15 8.73
CA TYR A 235 5.72 3.33 8.82
C TYR A 235 4.35 3.04 9.44
N PHE A 236 3.79 1.86 9.16
CA PHE A 236 2.46 1.47 9.65
C PHE A 236 2.48 0.68 10.96
N SER A 237 3.61 0.18 11.41
CA SER A 237 3.70 -0.67 12.59
C SER A 237 4.54 -0.09 13.71
N THR A 238 5.82 0.14 13.46
CA THR A 238 6.79 0.53 14.50
C THR A 238 6.87 2.04 14.71
N MET A 239 6.70 2.84 13.65
CA MET A 239 6.75 4.31 13.76
C MET A 239 5.65 4.89 14.66
N PRO A 240 4.36 4.47 14.58
CA PRO A 240 3.34 4.98 15.51
C PRO A 240 3.68 4.71 16.98
N LEU A 241 4.29 3.56 17.28
CA LEU A 241 4.77 3.24 18.62
C LEU A 241 5.94 4.12 19.04
N TYR A 242 6.88 4.39 18.14
CA TYR A 242 8.00 5.30 18.38
C TYR A 242 7.51 6.72 18.69
N TYR A 243 6.57 7.23 17.91
CA TYR A 243 5.98 8.54 18.14
C TYR A 243 5.30 8.63 19.51
N ALA A 244 4.56 7.58 19.91
CA ALA A 244 3.86 7.55 21.17
C ALA A 244 4.78 7.33 22.38
N ARG A 245 5.78 6.42 22.26
CA ARG A 245 6.60 5.99 23.42
C ARG A 245 7.84 6.85 23.64
N VAL A 246 8.45 7.35 22.58
CA VAL A 246 9.70 8.13 22.64
C VAL A 246 9.42 9.63 22.61
N HIS A 247 8.50 10.06 21.75
CA HIS A 247 8.17 11.48 21.59
C HIS A 247 6.88 11.89 22.32
N PHE A 248 6.20 10.96 22.99
CA PHE A 248 4.99 11.20 23.79
C PHE A 248 3.86 11.89 23.01
N LEU A 249 3.79 11.65 21.68
CA LEU A 249 2.71 12.18 20.87
C LEU A 249 1.39 11.48 21.23
N SER A 250 0.31 12.26 21.28
CA SER A 250 -1.04 11.72 21.39
C SER A 250 -1.46 11.00 20.10
N GLU A 251 -2.43 10.10 20.20
CA GLU A 251 -2.99 9.40 19.05
C GLU A 251 -3.51 10.37 17.98
N PHE A 252 -4.06 11.51 18.42
CA PHE A 252 -4.48 12.58 17.51
C PHE A 252 -3.29 13.17 16.72
N GLN A 253 -2.18 13.50 17.40
CA GLN A 253 -0.99 14.04 16.73
C GLN A 253 -0.37 13.01 15.76
N ILE A 254 -0.34 11.74 16.16
CA ILE A 254 0.09 10.64 15.29
C ILE A 254 -0.81 10.54 14.07
N GLY A 255 -2.13 10.60 14.26
CA GLY A 255 -3.12 10.58 13.20
C GLY A 255 -2.95 11.73 12.21
N ILE A 256 -2.69 12.94 12.69
CA ILE A 256 -2.42 14.12 11.86
C ILE A 256 -1.13 13.93 11.06
N LEU A 257 -0.05 13.43 11.66
CA LEU A 257 1.21 13.21 10.98
C LEU A 257 1.08 12.15 9.86
N MET A 258 0.38 11.05 10.14
CA MET A 258 0.10 10.02 9.13
C MET A 258 -0.89 10.50 8.07
N GLY A 259 -1.90 11.29 8.46
CA GLY A 259 -2.85 11.90 7.55
C GLY A 259 -2.18 12.90 6.60
N LEU A 260 -1.21 13.66 7.09
CA LEU A 260 -0.42 14.59 6.27
C LEU A 260 0.39 13.86 5.20
N ASN A 261 0.98 12.69 5.50
CA ASN A 261 1.62 11.85 4.48
C ASN A 261 0.66 11.53 3.33
N GLY A 262 -0.50 10.94 3.61
CA GLY A 262 -1.47 10.59 2.58
C GLY A 262 -2.03 11.82 1.82
N PHE A 263 -2.20 12.96 2.51
CA PHE A 263 -2.64 14.21 1.88
C PHE A 263 -1.59 14.76 0.90
N LEU A 264 -0.31 14.72 1.26
CA LEU A 264 0.77 15.12 0.36
C LEU A 264 0.86 14.21 -0.86
N ILE A 265 0.69 12.91 -0.70
CA ILE A 265 0.63 11.96 -1.82
C ILE A 265 -0.54 12.31 -2.74
N PHE A 266 -1.74 12.50 -2.19
CA PHE A 266 -2.93 12.88 -2.96
C PHE A 266 -2.69 14.16 -3.78
N LEU A 267 -2.05 15.16 -3.18
CA LEU A 267 -1.85 16.47 -3.80
C LEU A 267 -0.70 16.48 -4.80
N LEU A 268 0.43 15.84 -4.47
CA LEU A 268 1.71 16.05 -5.15
C LEU A 268 2.16 14.87 -6.03
N GLU A 269 1.66 13.64 -5.83
CA GLU A 269 2.15 12.46 -6.55
C GLU A 269 2.06 12.63 -8.07
N MET A 270 0.88 13.02 -8.58
CA MET A 270 0.69 13.16 -10.03
C MET A 270 1.53 14.26 -10.68
N PRO A 271 1.58 15.49 -10.13
CA PRO A 271 2.50 16.53 -10.62
C PRO A 271 3.97 16.11 -10.58
N LEU A 272 4.38 15.43 -9.49
CA LEU A 272 5.76 14.96 -9.32
C LEU A 272 6.12 13.90 -10.36
N ILE A 273 5.28 12.87 -10.54
CA ILE A 273 5.50 11.81 -11.52
C ILE A 273 5.60 12.40 -12.92
N LYS A 274 4.65 13.26 -13.32
CA LYS A 274 4.69 13.94 -14.63
C LYS A 274 5.96 14.75 -14.83
N TYR A 275 6.44 15.44 -13.80
CA TYR A 275 7.70 16.17 -13.85
C TYR A 275 8.90 15.23 -14.03
N LEU A 276 8.95 14.12 -13.29
CA LEU A 276 10.04 13.16 -13.35
C LEU A 276 10.07 12.40 -14.70
N GLU A 277 8.92 12.02 -15.23
CA GLU A 277 8.79 11.36 -16.54
C GLU A 277 9.26 12.27 -17.69
N SER A 278 9.14 13.60 -17.54
CA SER A 278 9.68 14.54 -18.54
C SER A 278 11.21 14.62 -18.56
N ARG A 279 11.90 14.03 -17.58
CA ARG A 279 13.36 13.99 -17.49
C ARG A 279 13.89 12.70 -18.10
N VAL A 280 14.95 12.83 -18.90
CA VAL A 280 15.64 11.69 -19.54
C VAL A 280 16.46 10.93 -18.49
N ARG A 281 15.78 10.18 -17.64
CA ARG A 281 16.38 9.32 -16.61
C ARG A 281 15.77 7.94 -16.66
N SER A 282 16.55 6.90 -16.34
CA SER A 282 16.02 5.54 -16.30
C SER A 282 15.01 5.35 -15.18
N THR A 283 14.02 4.51 -15.41
CA THR A 283 13.00 4.12 -14.40
C THR A 283 13.66 3.64 -13.08
N LEU A 284 14.74 2.83 -13.19
CA LEU A 284 15.51 2.35 -12.02
C LEU A 284 16.19 3.48 -11.25
N PHE A 285 16.65 4.53 -11.92
CA PHE A 285 17.24 5.70 -11.24
C PHE A 285 16.23 6.34 -10.28
N HIS A 286 14.97 6.47 -10.69
CA HIS A 286 13.92 6.99 -9.82
C HIS A 286 13.62 6.04 -8.64
N VAL A 287 13.60 4.72 -8.87
CA VAL A 287 13.42 3.74 -7.78
C VAL A 287 14.55 3.86 -6.76
N ILE A 288 15.81 3.96 -7.21
CA ILE A 288 16.97 4.17 -6.33
C ILE A 288 16.81 5.47 -5.54
N THR A 289 16.46 6.58 -6.21
CA THR A 289 16.25 7.87 -5.54
C THR A 289 15.16 7.77 -4.46
N GLY A 290 14.02 7.15 -4.76
CA GLY A 290 12.96 6.95 -3.76
C GLY A 290 13.40 6.09 -2.59
N THR A 291 14.17 5.01 -2.84
CA THR A 291 14.71 4.14 -1.78
C THR A 291 15.72 4.89 -0.89
N ILE A 292 16.57 5.74 -1.48
CA ILE A 292 17.50 6.60 -0.72
C ILE A 292 16.73 7.57 0.18
N LEU A 293 15.67 8.21 -0.32
CA LEU A 293 14.87 9.14 0.47
C LEU A 293 14.19 8.46 1.67
N ILE A 294 13.69 7.24 1.49
CA ILE A 294 13.18 6.44 2.61
C ILE A 294 14.30 6.10 3.60
N GLY A 295 15.47 5.69 3.14
CA GLY A 295 16.64 5.45 4.01
C GLY A 295 17.02 6.71 4.81
N ILE A 296 17.05 7.88 4.16
CA ILE A 296 17.33 9.16 4.82
C ILE A 296 16.28 9.45 5.92
N SER A 297 15.01 9.11 5.73
CA SER A 297 13.98 9.32 6.75
C SER A 297 14.34 8.61 8.06
N PHE A 298 14.86 7.38 7.99
CA PHE A 298 15.33 6.62 9.16
C PHE A 298 16.62 7.17 9.76
N VAL A 299 17.53 7.71 8.95
CA VAL A 299 18.70 8.44 9.46
C VAL A 299 18.25 9.65 10.27
N LEU A 300 17.33 10.45 9.75
CA LEU A 300 16.84 11.66 10.39
C LEU A 300 16.22 11.40 11.77
N ILE A 301 15.35 10.40 11.89
CA ILE A 301 14.72 10.07 13.18
C ILE A 301 15.72 9.49 14.20
N ASN A 302 16.86 8.96 13.75
CA ASN A 302 17.90 8.41 14.62
C ASN A 302 18.94 9.45 15.04
N LEU A 303 19.01 10.61 14.36
CA LEU A 303 20.01 11.64 14.63
C LEU A 303 19.68 12.54 15.81
N THR A 304 18.40 12.76 16.11
CA THR A 304 18.00 13.75 17.11
C THR A 304 16.64 13.42 17.73
N GLY A 305 16.50 13.73 19.02
CA GLY A 305 15.24 13.66 19.78
C GLY A 305 14.29 14.85 19.57
N TRP A 306 14.62 15.81 18.71
CA TRP A 306 13.75 16.96 18.45
C TRP A 306 12.46 16.53 17.73
N VAL A 307 11.29 16.84 18.31
CA VAL A 307 9.99 16.40 17.79
C VAL A 307 9.74 16.86 16.35
N GLY A 308 10.21 18.03 15.95
CA GLY A 308 10.06 18.54 14.58
C GLY A 308 10.74 17.66 13.51
N ILE A 309 11.74 16.84 13.90
CA ILE A 309 12.39 15.92 12.98
C ILE A 309 11.43 14.87 12.42
N LEU A 310 10.38 14.53 13.17
CA LEU A 310 9.36 13.56 12.72
C LEU A 310 8.63 14.04 11.48
N VAL A 311 8.34 15.35 11.40
CA VAL A 311 7.72 15.95 10.22
C VAL A 311 8.70 15.93 9.04
N VAL A 312 9.96 16.29 9.27
CA VAL A 312 10.99 16.29 8.22
C VAL A 312 11.22 14.87 7.71
N ALA A 313 11.38 13.90 8.60
CA ALA A 313 11.55 12.50 8.25
C ALA A 313 10.34 11.96 7.48
N MET A 314 9.11 12.30 7.91
CA MET A 314 7.88 11.96 7.20
C MET A 314 7.86 12.55 5.78
N LEU A 315 8.30 13.79 5.58
CA LEU A 315 8.39 14.39 4.24
C LEU A 315 9.35 13.62 3.33
N PHE A 316 10.53 13.21 3.83
CA PHE A 316 11.48 12.38 3.07
C PHE A 316 10.89 11.01 2.74
N LEU A 317 10.21 10.37 3.69
CA LEU A 317 9.52 9.09 3.48
C LEU A 317 8.43 9.23 2.42
N THR A 318 7.59 10.28 2.51
CA THR A 318 6.51 10.57 1.56
C THR A 318 7.03 10.80 0.14
N LEU A 319 8.09 11.61 -0.01
CA LEU A 319 8.74 11.82 -1.31
C LEU A 319 9.31 10.52 -1.86
N GLY A 320 9.95 9.72 -1.00
CA GLY A 320 10.48 8.41 -1.36
C GLY A 320 9.39 7.46 -1.86
N GLU A 321 8.27 7.41 -1.15
CA GLU A 321 7.09 6.61 -1.49
C GLU A 321 6.50 7.03 -2.84
N MET A 322 6.22 8.32 -3.03
CA MET A 322 5.66 8.87 -4.27
C MET A 322 6.52 8.57 -5.51
N ILE A 323 7.84 8.45 -5.33
CA ILE A 323 8.77 8.16 -6.42
C ILE A 323 8.93 6.65 -6.60
N ALA A 324 9.25 5.91 -5.53
CA ALA A 324 9.64 4.51 -5.65
C ALA A 324 8.49 3.60 -6.15
N PHE A 325 7.27 3.75 -5.62
CA PHE A 325 6.17 2.83 -5.98
C PHE A 325 5.74 2.91 -7.45
N PRO A 326 5.46 4.09 -8.04
CA PRO A 326 5.06 4.17 -9.43
C PRO A 326 6.16 3.69 -10.39
N PHE A 327 7.41 4.08 -10.12
CA PHE A 327 8.52 3.70 -11.00
C PHE A 327 8.95 2.24 -10.85
N SER A 328 8.87 1.64 -9.65
CA SER A 328 9.12 0.20 -9.47
C SER A 328 8.05 -0.65 -10.18
N ASN A 329 6.78 -0.26 -10.08
CA ASN A 329 5.69 -0.91 -10.80
C ASN A 329 5.89 -0.78 -12.33
N SER A 330 6.26 0.42 -12.81
CA SER A 330 6.57 0.66 -14.22
C SER A 330 7.75 -0.19 -14.71
N PHE A 331 8.81 -0.33 -13.91
CA PHE A 331 9.95 -1.20 -14.26
C PHE A 331 9.52 -2.66 -14.38
N ALA A 332 8.73 -3.17 -13.42
CA ALA A 332 8.21 -4.52 -13.44
C ALA A 332 7.36 -4.79 -14.69
N LEU A 333 6.49 -3.86 -15.07
CA LEU A 333 5.66 -3.94 -16.28
C LEU A 333 6.50 -3.91 -17.57
N LYS A 334 7.44 -2.96 -17.66
CA LYS A 334 8.33 -2.86 -18.84
C LYS A 334 9.19 -4.12 -19.01
N ARG A 335 9.68 -4.69 -17.91
CA ARG A 335 10.47 -5.92 -17.96
C ARG A 335 9.64 -7.14 -18.43
N ALA A 336 8.33 -7.06 -18.27
CA ALA A 336 7.36 -8.08 -18.68
C ALA A 336 6.88 -7.95 -20.13
N GLU A 337 7.36 -6.96 -20.91
CA GLU A 337 6.97 -6.79 -22.30
C GLU A 337 7.37 -8.03 -23.12
N GLY A 338 6.43 -8.59 -23.87
CA GLY A 338 6.61 -9.86 -24.61
C GLY A 338 5.69 -11.01 -24.17
N GLY A 339 4.60 -10.72 -23.42
CA GLY A 339 3.52 -11.68 -23.16
C GLY A 339 3.54 -12.38 -21.82
N LYS A 340 4.35 -11.90 -20.84
CA LYS A 340 4.51 -12.52 -19.52
C LYS A 340 4.15 -11.58 -18.36
N GLN A 341 3.41 -10.54 -18.63
CA GLN A 341 3.10 -9.47 -17.66
C GLN A 341 2.50 -10.00 -16.35
N GLY A 342 1.60 -10.96 -16.43
CA GLY A 342 0.97 -11.57 -15.25
C GLY A 342 1.97 -12.20 -14.28
N SER A 343 2.92 -13.01 -14.78
CA SER A 343 3.93 -13.68 -13.93
C SER A 343 4.87 -12.68 -13.24
N TYR A 344 5.36 -11.69 -13.99
CA TYR A 344 6.24 -10.66 -13.45
C TYR A 344 5.52 -9.82 -12.37
N MET A 345 4.29 -9.39 -12.65
CA MET A 345 3.51 -8.63 -11.69
C MET A 345 3.08 -9.46 -10.47
N ALA A 346 2.83 -10.75 -10.64
CA ALA A 346 2.58 -11.64 -9.51
C ALA A 346 3.80 -11.74 -8.59
N LEU A 347 5.02 -11.91 -9.14
CA LEU A 347 6.24 -11.94 -8.34
C LEU A 347 6.53 -10.58 -7.66
N TYR A 348 6.26 -9.47 -8.35
CA TYR A 348 6.34 -8.13 -7.77
C TYR A 348 5.37 -7.98 -6.59
N SER A 349 4.14 -8.47 -6.71
CA SER A 349 3.15 -8.44 -5.62
C SER A 349 3.57 -9.32 -4.44
N ILE A 350 4.18 -10.48 -4.71
CA ILE A 350 4.74 -11.37 -3.68
C ILE A 350 5.83 -10.65 -2.88
N ALA A 351 6.67 -9.82 -3.52
CA ALA A 351 7.70 -9.06 -2.82
C ALA A 351 7.12 -8.18 -1.70
N PHE A 352 6.02 -7.47 -1.98
CA PHE A 352 5.34 -6.66 -0.96
C PHE A 352 4.59 -7.51 0.06
N SER A 353 4.03 -8.64 -0.34
CA SER A 353 3.40 -9.59 0.60
C SER A 353 4.40 -10.14 1.60
N MET A 354 5.64 -10.43 1.16
CA MET A 354 6.74 -10.81 2.06
C MET A 354 7.07 -9.68 3.06
N GLY A 355 7.08 -8.43 2.59
CA GLY A 355 7.20 -7.26 3.47
C GLY A 355 6.11 -7.22 4.54
N HIS A 356 4.85 -7.46 4.19
CA HIS A 356 3.75 -7.49 5.15
C HIS A 356 3.87 -8.64 6.17
N ILE A 357 4.25 -9.84 5.73
CA ILE A 357 4.35 -11.01 6.61
C ILE A 357 5.53 -10.83 7.58
N PHE A 358 6.70 -10.49 7.06
CA PHE A 358 7.94 -10.49 7.84
C PHE A 358 8.34 -9.11 8.36
N GLY A 359 8.07 -8.02 7.62
CA GLY A 359 8.52 -6.67 7.96
C GLY A 359 7.93 -6.17 9.26
N HIS A 360 6.62 -6.28 9.45
CA HIS A 360 5.97 -5.87 10.68
C HIS A 360 6.47 -6.67 11.89
N ASN A 361 6.55 -8.00 11.77
CA ASN A 361 6.99 -8.87 12.85
C ASN A 361 8.44 -8.56 13.23
N SER A 362 9.35 -8.56 12.26
CA SER A 362 10.78 -8.34 12.53
C SER A 362 11.03 -6.96 13.14
N GLY A 363 10.34 -5.93 12.71
CA GLY A 363 10.43 -4.61 13.32
C GLY A 363 10.02 -4.62 14.80
N MET A 364 8.91 -5.28 15.14
CA MET A 364 8.46 -5.43 16.52
C MET A 364 9.44 -6.24 17.38
N GLN A 365 9.97 -7.35 16.85
CA GLN A 365 10.98 -8.17 17.53
C GLN A 365 12.28 -7.38 17.77
N LEU A 366 12.74 -6.63 16.77
CA LEU A 366 13.94 -5.80 16.89
C LEU A 366 13.77 -4.72 17.97
N ILE A 367 12.64 -4.01 17.98
CA ILE A 367 12.37 -3.01 19.01
C ILE A 367 12.27 -3.65 20.38
N GLY A 368 11.59 -4.79 20.49
CA GLY A 368 11.42 -5.49 21.77
C GLY A 368 12.72 -5.96 22.38
N LYS A 369 13.68 -6.42 21.56
CA LYS A 369 14.95 -6.97 22.02
C LYS A 369 16.08 -5.94 22.11
N PHE A 370 16.12 -4.99 21.20
CA PHE A 370 17.29 -4.12 21.00
C PHE A 370 16.96 -2.62 21.04
N GLY A 371 15.69 -2.27 21.18
CA GLY A 371 15.26 -0.87 21.20
C GLY A 371 15.15 -0.21 19.82
N TYR A 372 14.79 1.07 19.83
CA TYR A 372 14.52 1.82 18.61
C TYR A 372 15.78 2.15 17.81
N ASP A 373 16.86 2.59 18.46
CA ASP A 373 18.08 3.06 17.80
C ASP A 373 18.71 1.97 16.93
N LEU A 374 18.86 0.74 17.47
CA LEU A 374 19.36 -0.38 16.68
C LEU A 374 18.39 -0.74 15.55
N THR A 375 17.08 -0.72 15.81
CA THR A 375 16.07 -1.02 14.78
C THR A 375 16.17 -0.04 13.62
N TRP A 376 16.30 1.27 13.90
CA TRP A 376 16.48 2.27 12.83
C TRP A 376 17.78 2.08 12.07
N ASN A 377 18.88 1.76 12.76
CA ASN A 377 20.15 1.42 12.09
C ASN A 377 20.02 0.21 11.16
N VAL A 378 19.28 -0.83 11.58
CA VAL A 378 18.98 -1.98 10.70
C VAL A 378 18.17 -1.52 9.48
N MET A 379 17.16 -0.66 9.63
CA MET A 379 16.39 -0.14 8.49
C MET A 379 17.26 0.69 7.53
N ILE A 380 18.19 1.48 8.04
CA ILE A 380 19.17 2.22 7.22
C ILE A 380 20.05 1.25 6.43
N VAL A 381 20.59 0.21 7.06
CA VAL A 381 21.42 -0.80 6.39
C VAL A 381 20.63 -1.57 5.33
N LEU A 382 19.39 -1.99 5.63
CA LEU A 382 18.53 -2.66 4.65
C LEU A 382 18.20 -1.75 3.45
N SER A 383 17.95 -0.45 3.69
CA SER A 383 17.77 0.52 2.62
C SER A 383 19.03 0.65 1.75
N ALA A 384 20.22 0.69 2.37
CA ALA A 384 21.49 0.77 1.65
C ALA A 384 21.73 -0.50 0.81
N ILE A 385 21.43 -1.69 1.35
CA ILE A 385 21.52 -2.96 0.62
C ILE A 385 20.52 -2.95 -0.56
N SER A 386 19.28 -2.53 -0.34
CA SER A 386 18.30 -2.41 -1.41
C SER A 386 18.78 -1.46 -2.52
N CYS A 387 19.33 -0.30 -2.16
CA CYS A 387 19.94 0.62 -3.13
C CYS A 387 21.11 -0.02 -3.90
N ALA A 388 22.01 -0.72 -3.22
CA ALA A 388 23.13 -1.40 -3.87
C ALA A 388 22.67 -2.45 -4.87
N LEU A 389 21.66 -3.26 -4.50
CA LEU A 389 21.03 -4.22 -5.42
C LEU A 389 20.39 -3.53 -6.63
N LEU A 390 19.69 -2.42 -6.44
CA LEU A 390 19.06 -1.66 -7.53
C LEU A 390 20.12 -1.03 -8.46
N VAL A 391 21.23 -0.53 -7.92
CA VAL A 391 22.37 -0.04 -8.72
C VAL A 391 22.99 -1.18 -9.53
N TYR A 392 23.13 -2.36 -8.92
CA TYR A 392 23.61 -3.54 -9.64
C TYR A 392 22.65 -3.96 -10.75
N VAL A 393 21.33 -3.94 -10.51
CA VAL A 393 20.32 -4.16 -11.56
C VAL A 393 20.46 -3.15 -12.70
N LEU A 394 20.65 -1.86 -12.37
CA LEU A 394 20.87 -0.81 -13.38
C LEU A 394 22.08 -1.11 -14.27
N PHE A 395 23.18 -1.58 -13.66
CA PHE A 395 24.37 -1.99 -14.39
C PHE A 395 24.11 -3.19 -15.31
N LEU A 396 23.43 -4.24 -14.81
CA LEU A 396 23.09 -5.42 -15.60
C LEU A 396 22.19 -5.08 -16.80
N VAL A 397 21.14 -4.27 -16.57
CA VAL A 397 20.23 -3.82 -17.63
C VAL A 397 20.96 -2.98 -18.69
N LYS A 398 21.89 -2.13 -18.28
CA LYS A 398 22.74 -1.38 -19.22
C LYS A 398 23.60 -2.29 -20.07
N LYS A 399 24.22 -3.29 -19.46
CA LYS A 399 25.04 -4.31 -20.18
C LYS A 399 24.21 -5.14 -21.15
N GLU A 400 22.98 -5.54 -20.80
CA GLU A 400 22.05 -6.22 -21.71
C GLU A 400 21.71 -5.35 -22.93
N LYS A 401 21.49 -4.05 -22.73
CA LYS A 401 21.23 -3.08 -23.81
C LYS A 401 22.43 -2.94 -24.77
N GLU A 402 23.62 -2.83 -24.22
CA GLU A 402 24.86 -2.73 -25.00
C GLU A 402 25.15 -4.02 -25.80
N ALA A 403 24.77 -5.19 -25.27
CA ALA A 403 24.91 -6.49 -25.94
C ALA A 403 23.83 -6.76 -27.01
N GLY A 404 22.90 -5.83 -27.24
CA GLY A 404 21.80 -6.01 -28.21
C GLY A 404 20.77 -7.07 -27.83
N ALA A 405 20.85 -7.60 -26.62
CA ALA A 405 20.02 -8.70 -26.16
C ALA A 405 18.55 -8.31 -25.89
N VAL A 406 18.25 -7.01 -25.76
CA VAL A 406 16.88 -6.51 -25.47
C VAL A 406 16.67 -5.13 -26.10
N ASN A 407 15.77 -5.06 -27.06
CA ASN A 407 15.34 -3.81 -27.74
C ASN A 407 14.26 -3.02 -26.96
N TYR A 408 14.09 -3.25 -25.65
CA TYR A 408 12.89 -2.84 -24.89
C TYR A 408 13.04 -1.56 -24.06
N TYR A 409 14.12 -0.82 -24.23
CA TYR A 409 14.32 0.41 -23.44
C TYR A 409 14.66 1.62 -24.32
N ASN A 410 13.68 2.05 -25.14
CA ASN A 410 13.69 3.43 -25.59
C ASN A 410 13.02 4.26 -24.49
N THR A 411 13.86 5.13 -23.85
CA THR A 411 13.63 6.21 -22.89
C THR A 411 13.15 5.83 -21.52
#